data_938f56d28b96ff4c5a28d2f01ec4cafa
#
_entry.id   938f56d28b96ff4c5a28d2f01ec4cafa
#
_cell.length_a   1.000
_cell.length_b   1.000
_cell.length_c   1.000
_cell.angle_alpha   90.00
_cell.angle_beta   90.00
_cell.angle_gamma   90.00
#
_symmetry.space_group_name_H-M   'P 1'
#
loop_
_entity.id
_entity.type
_entity.pdbx_description
1 polymer ?
#
loop_
_entity_poly.entity_id
_entity_poly.type
_entity_poly.pdbx_seq_one_letter_code
_entity_poly.pdbx_strand_id
1 'polypeptide(L)'
;MWATFFLLVLLTCVAYSLSSSIFIQWLGWFDRSLKGNVQKRFVYNLFADSPIIFVWTSIYYIWHYVEDARKQEVDKVKLESLVKELELKTIKSHINPHFIFNALNSIRALVDENPERARTAITELSNLLRSSMQTIKVETTTLETELNIVKDYLALEHIRFEDRLKIEYDIDDETLDQPVPPMMLQTLVENAIKHGIGKIKEGGLIKIISDFKGDAHELIVQNTGILNGSYNKHGFGIASTQNRLQLLYGNKASFELKDTQHEIVQAKITLPISI
;
A
#
# COMPACT_ATOMS: atom_id res chain seq x y z
N MET A 1 26.24 -24.43 -8.94
CA MET A 1 27.06 -23.88 -7.84
C MET A 1 28.25 -24.77 -7.50
N TRP A 2 28.09 -26.01 -7.03
CA TRP A 2 29.22 -26.88 -6.68
C TRP A 2 30.17 -27.22 -7.85
N ALA A 3 29.61 -27.48 -9.04
CA ALA A 3 30.43 -27.75 -10.23
C ALA A 3 31.33 -26.58 -10.63
N THR A 4 30.83 -25.37 -10.53
CA THR A 4 31.60 -24.14 -10.80
C THR A 4 32.67 -23.89 -9.74
N PHE A 5 32.42 -24.21 -8.49
CA PHE A 5 33.40 -24.16 -7.40
C PHE A 5 34.56 -25.12 -7.67
N PHE A 6 34.29 -26.42 -7.91
CA PHE A 6 35.34 -27.40 -8.19
C PHE A 6 36.15 -27.07 -9.43
N LEU A 7 35.50 -26.57 -10.48
CA LEU A 7 36.18 -26.13 -11.70
C LEU A 7 37.14 -24.97 -11.44
N LEU A 8 36.72 -23.96 -10.66
CA LEU A 8 37.57 -22.83 -10.29
C LEU A 8 38.75 -23.27 -9.41
N VAL A 9 38.53 -24.15 -8.42
CA VAL A 9 39.61 -24.69 -7.60
C VAL A 9 40.63 -25.43 -8.47
N LEU A 10 40.17 -26.28 -9.40
CA LEU A 10 41.04 -27.01 -10.33
C LEU A 10 41.89 -26.04 -11.18
N LEU A 11 41.23 -25.04 -11.79
CA LEU A 11 41.89 -24.05 -12.62
C LEU A 11 42.94 -23.22 -11.84
N THR A 12 42.62 -22.82 -10.61
CA THR A 12 43.54 -22.09 -9.75
C THR A 12 44.74 -22.93 -9.34
N CYS A 13 44.55 -24.23 -9.00
CA CYS A 13 45.61 -25.16 -8.68
C CYS A 13 46.57 -25.34 -9.90
N VAL A 14 45.99 -25.56 -11.08
CA VAL A 14 46.79 -25.74 -12.31
C VAL A 14 47.58 -24.46 -12.66
N ALA A 15 46.91 -23.30 -12.62
CA ALA A 15 47.58 -22.02 -12.92
C ALA A 15 48.66 -21.69 -11.93
N TYR A 16 48.45 -21.91 -10.64
CA TYR A 16 49.44 -21.69 -9.59
C TYR A 16 50.67 -22.63 -9.76
N SER A 17 50.42 -23.94 -9.96
CA SER A 17 51.49 -24.94 -10.12
C SER A 17 52.32 -24.67 -11.37
N LEU A 18 51.73 -24.20 -12.47
CA LEU A 18 52.45 -23.79 -13.68
C LEU A 18 53.31 -22.54 -13.40
N SER A 19 52.71 -21.50 -12.84
CA SER A 19 53.43 -20.23 -12.55
C SER A 19 54.56 -20.44 -11.54
N SER A 20 54.34 -21.21 -10.50
CA SER A 20 55.35 -21.58 -9.49
C SER A 20 56.52 -22.38 -10.12
N SER A 21 56.22 -23.36 -10.98
CA SER A 21 57.25 -24.16 -11.67
C SER A 21 58.10 -23.34 -12.60
N ILE A 22 57.55 -22.38 -13.33
CA ILE A 22 58.26 -21.44 -14.23
C ILE A 22 59.09 -20.47 -13.39
N PHE A 23 58.52 -19.90 -12.33
CA PHE A 23 59.20 -18.92 -11.48
C PHE A 23 60.40 -19.48 -10.76
N ILE A 24 60.30 -20.69 -10.22
CA ILE A 24 61.40 -21.41 -9.55
C ILE A 24 62.50 -21.75 -10.54
N GLN A 25 62.15 -22.11 -11.78
CA GLN A 25 63.11 -22.36 -12.83
C GLN A 25 63.91 -21.07 -13.19
N TRP A 26 63.23 -19.94 -13.27
CA TRP A 26 63.79 -18.64 -13.57
C TRP A 26 64.79 -18.17 -12.48
N LEU A 27 64.45 -18.39 -11.19
CA LEU A 27 65.30 -18.02 -10.06
C LEU A 27 66.53 -18.92 -9.87
N GLY A 28 66.58 -20.09 -10.52
CA GLY A 28 67.71 -21.01 -10.39
C GLY A 28 67.83 -21.69 -9.01
N TRP A 29 66.83 -21.59 -8.21
CA TRP A 29 66.78 -21.92 -6.77
C TRP A 29 66.33 -23.38 -6.52
N PHE A 30 67.05 -24.41 -6.99
CA PHE A 30 66.57 -25.74 -6.59
C PHE A 30 67.62 -26.86 -6.67
N ASP A 31 67.30 -27.91 -5.91
CA ASP A 31 68.01 -29.14 -5.78
C ASP A 31 68.38 -29.80 -7.14
N ARG A 32 69.58 -30.31 -7.24
CA ARG A 32 70.17 -30.88 -8.49
C ARG A 32 69.32 -32.07 -9.05
N SER A 33 68.57 -32.76 -8.20
CA SER A 33 67.73 -33.93 -8.61
C SER A 33 66.53 -33.58 -9.48
N LEU A 34 66.02 -32.33 -9.43
CA LEU A 34 64.92 -31.81 -10.22
C LEU A 34 65.32 -30.81 -11.30
N LYS A 35 66.61 -30.57 -11.48
CA LYS A 35 67.14 -29.67 -12.49
C LYS A 35 66.83 -30.20 -13.88
N GLY A 36 66.02 -29.44 -14.63
CA GLY A 36 65.76 -29.70 -16.06
C GLY A 36 64.42 -30.38 -16.41
N ASN A 37 63.63 -30.86 -15.43
CA ASN A 37 62.33 -31.50 -15.76
C ASN A 37 61.15 -30.71 -15.20
N VAL A 38 60.66 -29.75 -15.98
CA VAL A 38 59.48 -28.90 -15.65
C VAL A 38 58.21 -29.74 -15.37
N GLN A 39 58.06 -30.86 -16.05
CA GLN A 39 56.93 -31.75 -15.88
C GLN A 39 56.89 -32.40 -14.48
N LYS A 40 58.02 -32.92 -14.03
CA LYS A 40 58.13 -33.53 -12.69
C LYS A 40 57.87 -32.50 -11.58
N ARG A 41 58.33 -31.27 -11.79
CA ARG A 41 58.18 -30.18 -10.86
C ARG A 41 56.73 -29.69 -10.83
N PHE A 42 56.09 -29.56 -11.97
CA PHE A 42 54.67 -29.24 -12.08
C PHE A 42 53.78 -30.26 -11.31
N VAL A 43 54.03 -31.55 -11.54
CA VAL A 43 53.26 -32.63 -10.84
C VAL A 43 53.51 -32.54 -9.33
N TYR A 44 54.74 -32.37 -8.89
CA TYR A 44 55.05 -32.22 -7.44
C TYR A 44 54.34 -31.02 -6.81
N ASN A 45 54.44 -29.82 -7.43
CA ASN A 45 53.83 -28.62 -6.94
C ASN A 45 52.29 -28.73 -6.97
N LEU A 46 51.71 -29.40 -8.00
CA LEU A 46 50.27 -29.63 -8.08
C LEU A 46 49.77 -30.42 -6.85
N PHE A 47 50.49 -31.44 -6.42
CA PHE A 47 50.07 -32.24 -5.25
C PHE A 47 50.47 -31.59 -3.94
N ALA A 48 51.56 -30.88 -3.85
CA ALA A 48 52.04 -30.22 -2.63
C ALA A 48 51.20 -28.97 -2.27
N ASP A 49 50.85 -28.16 -3.28
CA ASP A 49 50.17 -26.86 -3.06
C ASP A 49 48.65 -26.94 -3.14
N SER A 50 48.10 -27.96 -3.83
CA SER A 50 46.67 -28.11 -4.01
C SER A 50 45.85 -28.16 -2.70
N PRO A 51 46.30 -28.82 -1.62
CA PRO A 51 45.53 -28.82 -0.34
C PRO A 51 45.43 -27.42 0.26
N ILE A 52 46.49 -26.61 0.17
CA ILE A 52 46.52 -25.25 0.70
C ILE A 52 45.55 -24.35 -0.09
N ILE A 53 45.64 -24.42 -1.42
CA ILE A 53 44.73 -23.64 -2.31
C ILE A 53 43.29 -24.05 -2.08
N PHE A 54 43.02 -25.37 -1.92
CA PHE A 54 41.70 -25.87 -1.62
C PHE A 54 41.13 -25.33 -0.32
N VAL A 55 41.93 -25.32 0.76
CA VAL A 55 41.51 -24.78 2.06
C VAL A 55 41.22 -23.27 1.94
N TRP A 56 42.11 -22.49 1.31
CA TRP A 56 41.91 -21.06 1.14
C TRP A 56 40.69 -20.72 0.30
N THR A 57 40.49 -21.41 -0.80
CA THR A 57 39.31 -21.21 -1.65
C THR A 57 38.03 -21.63 -0.96
N SER A 58 38.06 -22.73 -0.15
CA SER A 58 36.94 -23.14 0.65
C SER A 58 36.54 -22.10 1.70
N ILE A 59 37.54 -21.56 2.44
CA ILE A 59 37.30 -20.47 3.42
C ILE A 59 36.70 -19.25 2.72
N TYR A 60 37.25 -18.85 1.58
CA TYR A 60 36.74 -17.71 0.81
C TYR A 60 35.26 -17.90 0.40
N TYR A 61 34.93 -19.10 -0.13
CA TYR A 61 33.54 -19.39 -0.55
C TYR A 61 32.58 -19.51 0.63
N ILE A 62 33.00 -20.10 1.73
CA ILE A 62 32.20 -20.18 2.95
C ILE A 62 31.90 -18.79 3.50
N TRP A 63 32.93 -17.93 3.54
CA TRP A 63 32.79 -16.54 3.95
C TRP A 63 31.75 -15.79 3.10
N HIS A 64 31.90 -15.82 1.78
CA HIS A 64 30.94 -15.17 0.89
C HIS A 64 29.53 -15.77 0.99
N TYR A 65 29.42 -17.08 1.09
CA TYR A 65 28.14 -17.73 1.27
C TYR A 65 27.43 -17.28 2.55
N VAL A 66 28.15 -17.22 3.66
CA VAL A 66 27.61 -16.75 4.95
C VAL A 66 27.24 -15.26 4.88
N GLU A 67 28.06 -14.45 4.21
CA GLU A 67 27.79 -13.02 4.05
C GLU A 67 26.56 -12.76 3.17
N ASP A 68 26.41 -13.48 2.07
CA ASP A 68 25.25 -13.37 1.18
C ASP A 68 23.98 -13.86 1.90
N ALA A 69 24.06 -14.97 2.64
CA ALA A 69 22.93 -15.46 3.43
C ALA A 69 22.51 -14.43 4.50
N ARG A 70 23.48 -13.78 5.16
CA ARG A 70 23.22 -12.69 6.10
C ARG A 70 22.55 -11.48 5.46
N LYS A 71 23.02 -11.08 4.29
CA LYS A 71 22.41 -9.97 3.53
C LYS A 71 20.96 -10.29 3.18
N GLN A 72 20.70 -11.49 2.65
CA GLN A 72 19.34 -11.92 2.31
C GLN A 72 18.42 -11.92 3.53
N GLU A 73 18.89 -12.38 4.69
CA GLU A 73 18.12 -12.37 5.94
C GLU A 73 17.79 -10.94 6.39
N VAL A 74 18.78 -10.04 6.36
CA VAL A 74 18.58 -8.62 6.69
C VAL A 74 17.60 -7.95 5.72
N ASP A 75 17.72 -8.22 4.43
CA ASP A 75 16.83 -7.65 3.43
C ASP A 75 15.40 -8.18 3.58
N LYS A 76 15.25 -9.48 3.91
CA LYS A 76 13.95 -10.08 4.23
C LYS A 76 13.30 -9.39 5.44
N VAL A 77 14.02 -9.22 6.54
CA VAL A 77 13.50 -8.56 7.75
C VAL A 77 13.12 -7.09 7.47
N LYS A 78 13.93 -6.38 6.67
CA LYS A 78 13.60 -5.01 6.24
C LYS A 78 12.32 -4.97 5.41
N LEU A 79 12.15 -5.89 4.47
CA LEU A 79 10.94 -5.97 3.64
C LEU A 79 9.71 -6.27 4.49
N GLU A 80 9.79 -7.23 5.42
CA GLU A 80 8.71 -7.54 6.35
C GLU A 80 8.34 -6.33 7.23
N SER A 81 9.34 -5.60 7.72
CA SER A 81 9.13 -4.36 8.49
C SER A 81 8.45 -3.28 7.65
N LEU A 82 8.87 -3.10 6.40
CA LEU A 82 8.26 -2.14 5.47
C LEU A 82 6.80 -2.50 5.16
N VAL A 83 6.52 -3.79 4.93
CA VAL A 83 5.14 -4.26 4.72
C VAL A 83 4.27 -3.94 5.93
N LYS A 84 4.73 -4.25 7.15
CA LYS A 84 4.00 -3.92 8.39
C LYS A 84 3.80 -2.41 8.56
N GLU A 85 4.81 -1.59 8.23
CA GLU A 85 4.68 -0.12 8.29
C GLU A 85 3.63 0.39 7.28
N LEU A 86 3.63 -0.15 6.06
CA LEU A 86 2.64 0.18 5.04
C LEU A 86 1.23 -0.26 5.45
N GLU A 87 1.07 -1.46 6.03
CA GLU A 87 -0.20 -1.92 6.59
C GLU A 87 -0.70 -0.98 7.69
N LEU A 88 0.14 -0.63 8.66
CA LEU A 88 -0.19 0.31 9.73
C LEU A 88 -0.54 1.71 9.19
N LYS A 89 0.18 2.19 8.18
CA LYS A 89 -0.09 3.47 7.53
C LYS A 89 -1.42 3.44 6.80
N THR A 90 -1.75 2.33 6.14
CA THR A 90 -3.02 2.12 5.47
C THR A 90 -4.18 2.13 6.48
N ILE A 91 -4.06 1.39 7.58
CA ILE A 91 -5.07 1.38 8.66
C ILE A 91 -5.26 2.79 9.23
N LYS A 92 -4.17 3.50 9.55
CA LYS A 92 -4.22 4.87 10.07
C LYS A 92 -4.81 5.88 9.09
N SER A 93 -4.66 5.68 7.80
CA SER A 93 -5.18 6.61 6.79
C SER A 93 -6.69 6.48 6.57
N HIS A 94 -7.27 5.31 6.87
CA HIS A 94 -8.72 5.07 6.75
C HIS A 94 -9.52 5.49 8.00
N ILE A 95 -8.83 5.69 9.13
CA ILE A 95 -9.47 6.18 10.34
C ILE A 95 -9.03 7.64 10.54
N ASN A 96 -9.96 8.57 10.32
CA ASN A 96 -9.71 10.00 10.56
C ASN A 96 -9.71 10.30 12.08
N PRO A 97 -8.53 10.50 12.73
CA PRO A 97 -8.48 10.71 14.18
C PRO A 97 -9.26 11.94 14.62
N HIS A 98 -9.23 13.00 13.82
CA HIS A 98 -9.94 14.25 14.12
C HIS A 98 -11.46 14.05 14.12
N PHE A 99 -11.99 13.24 13.20
CA PHE A 99 -13.40 12.88 13.21
C PHE A 99 -13.76 12.13 14.50
N ILE A 100 -12.95 11.12 14.89
CA ILE A 100 -13.21 10.34 16.12
C ILE A 100 -13.23 11.25 17.36
N PHE A 101 -12.25 12.15 17.49
CA PHE A 101 -12.22 13.09 18.61
C PHE A 101 -13.45 14.00 18.64
N ASN A 102 -13.90 14.49 17.50
CA ASN A 102 -15.10 15.32 17.41
C ASN A 102 -16.36 14.52 17.75
N ALA A 103 -16.52 13.29 17.20
CA ALA A 103 -17.63 12.43 17.52
C ALA A 103 -17.70 12.11 19.03
N LEU A 104 -16.58 11.75 19.64
CA LEU A 104 -16.52 11.49 21.09
C LEU A 104 -16.87 12.73 21.92
N ASN A 105 -16.43 13.93 21.52
CA ASN A 105 -16.81 15.17 22.20
C ASN A 105 -18.30 15.47 22.07
N SER A 106 -18.89 15.27 20.88
CA SER A 106 -20.34 15.42 20.66
C SER A 106 -21.14 14.40 21.48
N ILE A 107 -20.71 13.12 21.49
CA ILE A 107 -21.34 12.07 22.30
C ILE A 107 -21.27 12.45 23.79
N ARG A 108 -20.13 12.97 24.27
CA ARG A 108 -19.99 13.40 25.68
C ARG A 108 -20.98 14.49 26.04
N ALA A 109 -21.21 15.47 25.17
CA ALA A 109 -22.24 16.50 25.40
C ALA A 109 -23.63 15.89 25.48
N LEU A 110 -23.95 14.93 24.57
CA LEU A 110 -25.24 14.26 24.56
C LEU A 110 -25.51 13.39 25.79
N VAL A 111 -24.49 12.92 26.52
CA VAL A 111 -24.70 12.08 27.73
C VAL A 111 -25.60 12.76 28.75
N ASP A 112 -25.42 14.06 28.91
CA ASP A 112 -26.21 14.87 29.88
C ASP A 112 -27.50 15.41 29.24
N GLU A 113 -27.50 15.73 27.94
CA GLU A 113 -28.62 16.36 27.24
C GLU A 113 -29.66 15.35 26.73
N ASN A 114 -29.18 14.25 26.11
CA ASN A 114 -30.01 13.21 25.53
C ASN A 114 -29.32 11.84 25.60
N PRO A 115 -29.43 11.12 26.75
CA PRO A 115 -28.73 9.84 26.95
C PRO A 115 -29.08 8.75 25.92
N GLU A 116 -30.31 8.73 25.40
CA GLU A 116 -30.71 7.76 24.38
C GLU A 116 -30.04 8.03 23.05
N ARG A 117 -29.94 9.31 22.65
CA ARG A 117 -29.20 9.69 21.45
C ARG A 117 -27.69 9.44 21.62
N ALA A 118 -27.13 9.63 22.82
CA ALA A 118 -25.74 9.29 23.12
C ALA A 118 -25.45 7.79 22.93
N ARG A 119 -26.35 6.89 23.39
CA ARG A 119 -26.23 5.44 23.20
C ARG A 119 -26.26 5.06 21.73
N THR A 120 -27.18 5.64 20.95
CA THR A 120 -27.27 5.42 19.51
C THR A 120 -25.98 5.86 18.81
N ALA A 121 -25.47 7.04 19.12
CA ALA A 121 -24.24 7.59 18.56
C ALA A 121 -23.00 6.73 18.88
N ILE A 122 -22.93 6.14 20.09
CA ILE A 122 -21.86 5.16 20.43
C ILE A 122 -21.94 3.94 19.53
N THR A 123 -23.16 3.45 19.25
CA THR A 123 -23.36 2.30 18.36
C THR A 123 -22.99 2.63 16.93
N GLU A 124 -23.41 3.79 16.40
CA GLU A 124 -23.06 4.30 15.07
C GLU A 124 -21.52 4.43 14.91
N LEU A 125 -20.83 5.01 15.92
CA LEU A 125 -19.36 5.13 15.93
C LEU A 125 -18.69 3.75 15.95
N SER A 126 -19.19 2.82 16.76
CA SER A 126 -18.65 1.46 16.84
C SER A 126 -18.82 0.70 15.53
N ASN A 127 -19.97 0.84 14.85
CA ASN A 127 -20.22 0.24 13.55
C ASN A 127 -19.26 0.81 12.48
N LEU A 128 -19.12 2.13 12.43
CA LEU A 128 -18.22 2.82 11.51
C LEU A 128 -16.78 2.33 11.67
N LEU A 129 -16.28 2.26 12.91
CA LEU A 129 -14.92 1.80 13.19
C LEU A 129 -14.72 0.33 12.79
N ARG A 130 -15.70 -0.54 13.09
CA ARG A 130 -15.66 -1.96 12.73
C ARG A 130 -15.65 -2.14 11.22
N SER A 131 -16.52 -1.45 10.50
CA SER A 131 -16.60 -1.51 9.04
C SER A 131 -15.31 -1.02 8.40
N SER A 132 -14.74 0.10 8.87
CA SER A 132 -13.45 0.61 8.39
C SER A 132 -12.31 -0.40 8.56
N MET A 133 -12.33 -1.22 9.61
CA MET A 133 -11.32 -2.26 9.83
C MET A 133 -11.53 -3.52 8.96
N GLN A 134 -12.78 -3.87 8.66
CA GLN A 134 -13.11 -5.07 7.86
C GLN A 134 -12.87 -4.85 6.36
N THR A 135 -13.10 -3.64 5.89
CA THR A 135 -13.05 -3.24 4.48
C THR A 135 -11.64 -3.30 3.86
N ILE A 136 -10.58 -3.37 4.69
CA ILE A 136 -9.17 -3.45 4.23
C ILE A 136 -8.87 -4.75 3.48
N LYS A 137 -9.71 -5.79 3.64
CA LYS A 137 -9.43 -7.15 3.14
C LYS A 137 -10.22 -7.54 1.88
N VAL A 138 -11.12 -6.69 1.39
CA VAL A 138 -11.96 -7.00 0.23
C VAL A 138 -11.68 -6.06 -0.93
N GLU A 139 -11.75 -6.59 -2.15
CA GLU A 139 -11.54 -5.81 -3.36
C GLU A 139 -12.75 -4.93 -3.68
N THR A 140 -13.95 -5.48 -3.50
CA THR A 140 -15.23 -4.80 -3.72
C THR A 140 -16.22 -5.13 -2.62
N THR A 141 -17.21 -4.26 -2.42
CA THR A 141 -18.37 -4.44 -1.54
C THR A 141 -19.62 -3.97 -2.26
N THR A 142 -20.82 -4.24 -1.74
CA THR A 142 -22.05 -3.72 -2.32
C THR A 142 -22.23 -2.23 -2.02
N LEU A 143 -22.90 -1.51 -2.92
CA LEU A 143 -23.27 -0.11 -2.67
C LEU A 143 -24.12 0.02 -1.41
N GLU A 144 -25.01 -0.91 -1.12
CA GLU A 144 -25.81 -0.93 0.11
C GLU A 144 -24.93 -0.88 1.36
N THR A 145 -23.86 -1.69 1.40
CA THR A 145 -22.91 -1.72 2.51
C THR A 145 -22.20 -0.36 2.67
N GLU A 146 -21.72 0.25 1.57
CA GLU A 146 -21.12 1.59 1.57
C GLU A 146 -22.11 2.68 2.03
N LEU A 147 -23.35 2.61 1.59
CA LEU A 147 -24.41 3.53 1.99
C LEU A 147 -24.73 3.43 3.49
N ASN A 148 -24.75 2.23 4.05
CA ASN A 148 -24.99 2.05 5.49
C ASN A 148 -23.84 2.66 6.32
N ILE A 149 -22.58 2.49 5.90
CA ILE A 149 -21.42 3.13 6.54
C ILE A 149 -21.52 4.66 6.45
N VAL A 150 -21.93 5.18 5.31
CA VAL A 150 -22.09 6.63 5.09
C VAL A 150 -23.26 7.19 5.91
N LYS A 151 -24.35 6.45 6.05
CA LYS A 151 -25.46 6.85 6.91
C LYS A 151 -25.03 6.96 8.38
N ASP A 152 -24.28 5.97 8.91
CA ASP A 152 -23.73 6.01 10.27
C ASP A 152 -22.78 7.22 10.43
N TYR A 153 -21.90 7.47 9.45
CA TYR A 153 -21.00 8.62 9.43
C TYR A 153 -21.73 9.96 9.45
N LEU A 154 -22.73 10.12 8.57
CA LEU A 154 -23.52 11.36 8.46
C LEU A 154 -24.41 11.58 9.69
N ALA A 155 -24.91 10.53 10.33
CA ALA A 155 -25.65 10.64 11.58
C ALA A 155 -24.79 11.22 12.71
N LEU A 156 -23.51 10.79 12.81
CA LEU A 156 -22.54 11.35 13.76
C LEU A 156 -22.17 12.81 13.43
N GLU A 157 -21.97 13.15 12.15
CA GLU A 157 -21.70 14.53 11.73
C GLU A 157 -22.92 15.43 11.95
N HIS A 158 -24.13 14.90 11.80
CA HIS A 158 -25.37 15.65 12.09
C HIS A 158 -25.49 16.07 13.55
N ILE A 159 -24.95 15.29 14.49
CA ILE A 159 -24.88 15.71 15.92
C ILE A 159 -24.02 16.98 16.09
N ARG A 160 -22.95 17.10 15.30
CA ARG A 160 -22.01 18.22 15.36
C ARG A 160 -22.50 19.46 14.60
N PHE A 161 -23.13 19.26 13.47
CA PHE A 161 -23.57 20.36 12.61
C PHE A 161 -25.03 20.74 12.84
N GLU A 162 -25.82 19.88 13.48
CA GLU A 162 -27.24 20.07 13.75
C GLU A 162 -28.01 20.44 12.46
N ASP A 163 -28.90 21.41 12.53
CA ASP A 163 -29.72 21.89 11.41
C ASP A 163 -28.90 22.49 10.24
N ARG A 164 -27.60 22.73 10.45
CA ARG A 164 -26.69 23.21 9.40
C ARG A 164 -26.32 22.16 8.35
N LEU A 165 -26.49 20.87 8.66
CA LEU A 165 -26.25 19.78 7.73
C LEU A 165 -27.57 19.22 7.22
N LYS A 166 -27.87 19.47 5.94
CA LYS A 166 -28.99 18.83 5.24
C LYS A 166 -28.45 17.67 4.42
N ILE A 167 -29.19 16.56 4.42
CA ILE A 167 -28.79 15.33 3.74
C ILE A 167 -29.96 14.87 2.86
N GLU A 168 -29.67 14.60 1.61
CA GLU A 168 -30.63 14.06 0.63
C GLU A 168 -30.05 12.80 -0.02
N TYR A 169 -30.90 11.80 -0.21
CA TYR A 169 -30.60 10.55 -0.89
C TYR A 169 -31.51 10.40 -2.10
N ASP A 170 -30.93 10.13 -3.26
CA ASP A 170 -31.60 9.91 -4.54
C ASP A 170 -30.98 8.62 -5.13
N ILE A 171 -31.40 7.49 -4.60
CA ILE A 171 -30.79 6.19 -4.84
C ILE A 171 -31.79 5.32 -5.56
N ASP A 172 -31.41 4.83 -6.74
CA ASP A 172 -32.14 3.78 -7.41
C ASP A 172 -31.88 2.44 -6.70
N ASP A 173 -32.92 1.79 -6.22
CA ASP A 173 -32.83 0.53 -5.48
C ASP A 173 -32.12 -0.59 -6.28
N GLU A 174 -32.23 -0.57 -7.61
CA GLU A 174 -31.56 -1.53 -8.48
C GLU A 174 -30.02 -1.40 -8.43
N THR A 175 -29.49 -0.26 -7.96
CA THR A 175 -28.05 -0.03 -7.82
C THR A 175 -27.46 -0.56 -6.51
N LEU A 176 -28.26 -0.96 -5.55
CA LEU A 176 -27.81 -1.33 -4.19
C LEU A 176 -26.87 -2.53 -4.16
N ASP A 177 -27.10 -3.51 -5.03
CA ASP A 177 -26.28 -4.71 -5.13
C ASP A 177 -25.02 -4.53 -6.00
N GLN A 178 -24.83 -3.35 -6.63
CA GLN A 178 -23.66 -3.10 -7.48
C GLN A 178 -22.35 -3.14 -6.67
N PRO A 179 -21.34 -3.87 -7.16
CA PRO A 179 -20.04 -3.89 -6.52
C PRO A 179 -19.32 -2.55 -6.71
N VAL A 180 -18.90 -1.98 -5.60
CA VAL A 180 -18.13 -0.73 -5.55
C VAL A 180 -16.83 -0.93 -4.77
N PRO A 181 -15.78 -0.17 -5.04
CA PRO A 181 -14.58 -0.19 -4.20
C PRO A 181 -14.90 0.26 -2.78
N PRO A 182 -14.43 -0.49 -1.79
CA PRO A 182 -14.72 -0.17 -0.39
C PRO A 182 -14.15 1.20 0.03
N MET A 183 -14.84 1.87 0.94
CA MET A 183 -14.53 3.22 1.45
C MET A 183 -14.58 4.34 0.39
N MET A 184 -15.08 4.04 -0.81
CA MET A 184 -15.10 5.00 -1.91
C MET A 184 -16.16 6.09 -1.66
N LEU A 185 -17.41 5.68 -1.41
CA LEU A 185 -18.52 6.63 -1.12
C LEU A 185 -18.22 7.40 0.17
N GLN A 186 -17.74 6.72 1.21
CA GLN A 186 -17.35 7.36 2.46
C GLN A 186 -16.30 8.45 2.20
N THR A 187 -15.25 8.19 1.41
CA THR A 187 -14.21 9.17 1.09
C THR A 187 -14.78 10.41 0.41
N LEU A 188 -15.74 10.25 -0.51
CA LEU A 188 -16.38 11.38 -1.18
C LEU A 188 -17.21 12.24 -0.20
N VAL A 189 -17.97 11.58 0.68
CA VAL A 189 -18.80 12.26 1.68
C VAL A 189 -17.93 12.95 2.75
N GLU A 190 -16.85 12.32 3.21
CA GLU A 190 -15.87 12.97 4.11
C GLU A 190 -15.26 14.23 3.48
N ASN A 191 -14.93 14.19 2.19
CA ASN A 191 -14.42 15.35 1.46
C ASN A 191 -15.49 16.44 1.33
N ALA A 192 -16.75 16.09 1.08
CA ALA A 192 -17.88 17.01 1.02
C ALA A 192 -18.10 17.73 2.37
N ILE A 193 -18.04 17.01 3.49
CA ILE A 193 -18.10 17.60 4.83
C ILE A 193 -16.88 18.51 5.08
N LYS A 194 -15.67 18.01 4.88
CA LYS A 194 -14.43 18.71 5.24
C LYS A 194 -14.18 19.95 4.42
N HIS A 195 -14.44 19.89 3.12
CA HIS A 195 -14.10 20.95 2.17
C HIS A 195 -15.29 21.82 1.77
N GLY A 196 -16.53 21.33 1.95
CA GLY A 196 -17.78 22.04 1.75
C GLY A 196 -18.36 22.54 3.07
N ILE A 197 -19.23 21.75 3.67
CA ILE A 197 -20.05 22.12 4.82
C ILE A 197 -19.24 22.68 6.00
N GLY A 198 -18.09 22.09 6.31
CA GLY A 198 -17.24 22.51 7.43
C GLY A 198 -16.63 23.90 7.29
N LYS A 199 -16.67 24.51 6.09
CA LYS A 199 -16.14 25.86 5.83
C LYS A 199 -17.24 26.92 5.74
N ILE A 200 -18.50 26.53 5.65
CA ILE A 200 -19.64 27.43 5.47
C ILE A 200 -20.35 27.59 6.81
N LYS A 201 -20.48 28.83 7.30
CA LYS A 201 -21.13 29.11 8.59
C LYS A 201 -22.64 28.82 8.58
N GLU A 202 -23.29 29.09 7.47
CA GLU A 202 -24.72 28.88 7.29
C GLU A 202 -25.08 27.41 7.12
N GLY A 203 -24.08 26.54 6.94
CA GLY A 203 -24.28 25.13 6.66
C GLY A 203 -24.53 24.87 5.17
N GLY A 204 -25.04 23.70 4.84
CA GLY A 204 -25.30 23.34 3.45
C GLY A 204 -25.92 21.96 3.29
N LEU A 205 -26.05 21.57 2.03
CA LEU A 205 -26.65 20.30 1.61
C LEU A 205 -25.57 19.33 1.15
N ILE A 206 -25.71 18.07 1.51
CA ILE A 206 -25.08 16.93 0.86
C ILE A 206 -26.17 16.11 0.18
N LYS A 207 -26.01 15.87 -1.12
CA LYS A 207 -26.89 14.99 -1.88
C LYS A 207 -26.09 13.81 -2.43
N ILE A 208 -26.55 12.59 -2.17
CA ILE A 208 -25.98 11.35 -2.69
C ILE A 208 -26.94 10.78 -3.71
N ILE A 209 -26.44 10.54 -4.92
CA ILE A 209 -27.22 10.07 -6.06
C ILE A 209 -26.57 8.78 -6.58
N SER A 210 -27.38 7.76 -6.83
CA SER A 210 -26.97 6.54 -7.50
C SER A 210 -27.99 6.13 -8.52
N ASP A 211 -27.57 5.94 -9.76
CA ASP A 211 -28.47 5.64 -10.88
C ASP A 211 -27.72 4.87 -11.98
N PHE A 212 -28.44 4.09 -12.76
CA PHE A 212 -27.92 3.50 -13.99
C PHE A 212 -28.14 4.45 -15.17
N LYS A 213 -27.07 4.67 -15.94
CA LYS A 213 -27.13 5.46 -17.18
C LYS A 213 -26.50 4.69 -18.35
N GLY A 214 -27.37 4.12 -19.19
CA GLY A 214 -26.93 3.20 -20.23
C GLY A 214 -26.23 1.99 -19.65
N ASP A 215 -25.00 1.71 -20.07
CA ASP A 215 -24.21 0.57 -19.59
C ASP A 215 -23.31 0.90 -18.39
N ALA A 216 -23.60 1.99 -17.66
CA ALA A 216 -22.77 2.43 -16.56
C ALA A 216 -23.61 2.74 -15.31
N HIS A 217 -23.01 2.47 -14.15
CA HIS A 217 -23.49 2.90 -12.84
C HIS A 217 -22.84 4.25 -12.49
N GLU A 218 -23.66 5.28 -12.31
CA GLU A 218 -23.23 6.61 -11.87
C GLU A 218 -23.46 6.80 -10.38
N LEU A 219 -22.40 7.06 -9.64
CA LEU A 219 -22.44 7.43 -8.23
C LEU A 219 -21.96 8.86 -8.05
N ILE A 220 -22.81 9.72 -7.51
CA ILE A 220 -22.56 11.16 -7.43
C ILE A 220 -22.75 11.63 -5.99
N VAL A 221 -21.78 12.40 -5.50
CA VAL A 221 -21.91 13.16 -4.25
C VAL A 221 -21.84 14.64 -4.60
N GLN A 222 -22.90 15.36 -4.26
CA GLN A 222 -22.98 16.82 -4.40
C GLN A 222 -22.96 17.47 -3.01
N ASN A 223 -22.26 18.58 -2.88
CA ASN A 223 -22.28 19.37 -1.66
C ASN A 223 -22.27 20.86 -1.96
N THR A 224 -22.91 21.65 -1.09
CA THR A 224 -22.76 23.10 -1.09
C THR A 224 -21.29 23.47 -0.86
N GLY A 225 -20.77 24.35 -1.70
CA GLY A 225 -19.37 24.79 -1.64
C GLY A 225 -18.84 25.26 -2.98
N ILE A 226 -17.61 25.73 -2.99
CA ILE A 226 -16.90 26.19 -4.20
C ILE A 226 -15.55 25.49 -4.25
N LEU A 227 -15.19 24.96 -5.41
CA LEU A 227 -13.84 24.47 -5.68
C LEU A 227 -12.89 25.67 -5.80
N ASN A 228 -12.23 26.03 -4.70
CA ASN A 228 -11.17 27.02 -4.77
C ASN A 228 -10.03 26.49 -5.65
N GLY A 229 -9.46 27.32 -6.54
CA GLY A 229 -8.43 26.92 -7.52
C GLY A 229 -7.12 26.35 -6.95
N SER A 230 -6.96 26.35 -5.60
CA SER A 230 -5.93 25.61 -4.87
C SER A 230 -6.40 24.23 -4.42
N TYR A 231 -7.46 23.68 -5.05
CA TYR A 231 -7.82 22.28 -4.80
C TYR A 231 -6.66 21.40 -5.24
N ASN A 232 -5.90 20.97 -4.26
CA ASN A 232 -4.77 20.08 -4.48
C ASN A 232 -5.32 18.80 -5.11
N LYS A 233 -5.12 18.61 -6.43
CA LYS A 233 -5.44 17.35 -7.15
C LYS A 233 -4.85 16.10 -6.45
N HIS A 234 -4.08 16.30 -5.40
CA HIS A 234 -3.33 15.33 -4.62
C HIS A 234 -3.84 15.19 -3.18
N GLY A 235 -5.06 15.59 -2.85
CA GLY A 235 -5.66 15.22 -1.57
C GLY A 235 -5.63 13.69 -1.45
N PHE A 236 -5.02 13.18 -0.39
CA PHE A 236 -4.71 11.73 -0.22
C PHE A 236 -5.94 10.83 -0.47
N GLY A 237 -7.15 11.26 -0.07
CA GLY A 237 -8.38 10.48 -0.24
C GLY A 237 -8.80 10.33 -1.70
N ILE A 238 -8.87 11.44 -2.46
CA ILE A 238 -9.31 11.42 -3.87
C ILE A 238 -8.27 10.72 -4.75
N ALA A 239 -6.99 10.98 -4.55
CA ALA A 239 -5.93 10.30 -5.29
C ALA A 239 -5.97 8.77 -5.03
N SER A 240 -6.23 8.35 -3.79
CA SER A 240 -6.40 6.94 -3.44
C SER A 240 -7.61 6.33 -4.14
N THR A 241 -8.75 7.05 -4.19
CA THR A 241 -9.95 6.61 -4.91
C THR A 241 -9.67 6.45 -6.41
N GLN A 242 -9.03 7.43 -7.06
CA GLN A 242 -8.67 7.37 -8.47
C GLN A 242 -7.73 6.19 -8.77
N ASN A 243 -6.69 6.00 -7.96
CA ASN A 243 -5.75 4.88 -8.13
C ASN A 243 -6.46 3.53 -7.98
N ARG A 244 -7.38 3.40 -7.02
CA ARG A 244 -8.14 2.17 -6.81
C ARG A 244 -9.08 1.89 -7.99
N LEU A 245 -9.79 2.90 -8.52
CA LEU A 245 -10.61 2.77 -9.72
C LEU A 245 -9.78 2.29 -10.92
N GLN A 246 -8.59 2.88 -11.11
CA GLN A 246 -7.68 2.49 -12.18
C GLN A 246 -7.19 1.05 -12.04
N LEU A 247 -6.88 0.61 -10.83
CA LEU A 247 -6.42 -0.76 -10.55
C LEU A 247 -7.51 -1.80 -10.78
N LEU A 248 -8.76 -1.53 -10.35
CA LEU A 248 -9.85 -2.50 -10.42
C LEU A 248 -10.54 -2.53 -11.79
N TYR A 249 -10.71 -1.37 -12.42
CA TYR A 249 -11.54 -1.24 -13.62
C TYR A 249 -10.78 -0.70 -14.84
N GLY A 250 -9.52 -0.27 -14.67
CA GLY A 250 -8.75 0.35 -15.75
C GLY A 250 -9.46 1.56 -16.35
N ASN A 251 -9.57 1.59 -17.68
CA ASN A 251 -10.22 2.68 -18.40
C ASN A 251 -11.77 2.58 -18.43
N LYS A 252 -12.35 1.54 -17.80
CA LYS A 252 -13.81 1.35 -17.76
C LYS A 252 -14.49 2.17 -16.65
N ALA A 253 -13.72 2.69 -15.71
CA ALA A 253 -14.22 3.57 -14.66
C ALA A 253 -13.63 4.97 -14.81
N SER A 254 -14.37 6.00 -14.38
CA SER A 254 -13.92 7.37 -14.38
C SER A 254 -14.29 8.10 -13.09
N PHE A 255 -13.50 9.11 -12.75
CA PHE A 255 -13.77 10.03 -11.65
C PHE A 255 -13.72 11.47 -12.17
N GLU A 256 -14.74 12.24 -11.90
CA GLU A 256 -14.85 13.65 -12.25
C GLU A 256 -15.18 14.46 -11.00
N LEU A 257 -14.49 15.58 -10.80
CA LEU A 257 -14.80 16.56 -9.77
C LEU A 257 -14.94 17.93 -10.43
N LYS A 258 -16.10 18.57 -10.25
CA LYS A 258 -16.38 19.87 -10.89
C LYS A 258 -17.26 20.75 -10.02
N ASP A 259 -17.13 22.06 -10.23
CA ASP A 259 -18.17 23.02 -9.83
C ASP A 259 -19.35 22.92 -10.79
N THR A 260 -20.53 22.86 -10.22
CA THR A 260 -21.76 23.03 -10.96
C THR A 260 -22.33 24.43 -10.68
N GLN A 261 -23.41 24.79 -11.36
CA GLN A 261 -24.09 26.06 -11.10
C GLN A 261 -24.57 26.15 -9.65
N HIS A 262 -24.67 27.37 -9.09
CA HIS A 262 -25.18 27.66 -7.73
C HIS A 262 -24.32 27.19 -6.56
N GLU A 263 -22.99 27.32 -6.65
CA GLU A 263 -22.08 26.98 -5.55
C GLU A 263 -22.20 25.52 -5.08
N ILE A 264 -22.37 24.60 -6.00
CA ILE A 264 -22.41 23.16 -5.73
C ILE A 264 -21.19 22.49 -6.34
N VAL A 265 -20.45 21.79 -5.50
CA VAL A 265 -19.37 20.90 -5.92
C VAL A 265 -19.94 19.49 -6.15
N GLN A 266 -19.62 18.91 -7.29
CA GLN A 266 -20.02 17.55 -7.65
C GLN A 266 -18.81 16.65 -7.83
N ALA A 267 -18.77 15.55 -7.08
CA ALA A 267 -17.88 14.42 -7.31
C ALA A 267 -18.68 13.29 -7.95
N LYS A 268 -18.31 12.89 -9.16
CA LYS A 268 -18.99 11.84 -9.92
C LYS A 268 -18.04 10.70 -10.21
N ILE A 269 -18.49 9.49 -9.93
CA ILE A 269 -17.83 8.24 -10.30
C ILE A 269 -18.73 7.51 -11.29
N THR A 270 -18.14 6.99 -12.34
CA THR A 270 -18.80 6.14 -13.32
C THR A 270 -18.14 4.76 -13.29
N LEU A 271 -18.91 3.72 -13.07
CA LEU A 271 -18.46 2.33 -12.96
C LEU A 271 -19.13 1.48 -14.05
N PRO A 272 -18.48 0.43 -14.54
CA PRO A 272 -19.15 -0.54 -15.38
C PRO A 272 -20.18 -1.32 -14.54
N ILE A 273 -21.34 -1.64 -15.15
CA ILE A 273 -22.32 -2.51 -14.52
C ILE A 273 -21.75 -3.91 -14.45
N SER A 274 -21.74 -4.49 -13.26
CA SER A 274 -21.42 -5.91 -13.06
C SER A 274 -22.70 -6.70 -13.08
N ILE A 275 -22.87 -7.52 -14.11
CA ILE A 275 -23.97 -8.47 -14.27
C ILE A 275 -23.66 -9.72 -13.46
#